data_de9d013525a5e45736cdcc82544f0ccf
#
_entry.id   de9d013525a5e45736cdcc82544f0ccf
#
_cell.length_a   1.000
_cell.length_b   1.000
_cell.length_c   1.000
_cell.angle_alpha   90.00
_cell.angle_beta   90.00
_cell.angle_gamma   90.00
#
_symmetry.space_group_name_H-M   'P 1'
#
loop_
_entity.id
_entity.type
_entity.pdbx_description
1 polymer ?
#
loop_
_entity_poly.entity_id
_entity_poly.type
_entity_poly.pdbx_seq_one_letter_code
_entity_poly.pdbx_strand_id
1 'polypeptide(L)'
;MNQPPSLSPAAAEDLRPVVFVVDDEPMLLELNAVILEPLGLRVRTFRDPDTAVRAFQLANPRPALIVTDYAMHTMNGMDLISACRRLQPQQKIIMVSGTVDETIFRNSPERPDFFLAKPYQSKQLTEMVRSLLEL
;
A
#
# COMPACT_ATOMS: atom_id res chain seq x y z
N MET A 1 9.39 -37.21 23.66
CA MET A 1 9.20 -35.98 23.91
C MET A 1 8.64 -35.25 22.81
N ASN A 2 7.69 -34.53 23.05
CA ASN A 2 7.00 -33.96 22.02
C ASN A 2 7.40 -32.57 21.82
N GLN A 3 7.61 -32.23 20.62
CA GLN A 3 7.74 -30.87 20.32
C GLN A 3 6.42 -30.23 20.38
N PRO A 4 6.41 -28.99 20.74
CA PRO A 4 5.22 -28.21 20.65
C PRO A 4 4.77 -28.20 19.22
N PRO A 5 3.56 -28.42 19.01
CA PRO A 5 3.13 -28.56 17.68
C PRO A 5 3.23 -27.27 17.07
N SER A 6 3.66 -26.67 16.94
CA SER A 6 3.49 -25.68 16.53
C SER A 6 3.92 -25.03 15.67
N LEU A 7 4.74 -25.00 15.33
CA LEU A 7 5.29 -24.01 14.53
C LEU A 7 5.81 -24.60 13.31
N SER A 8 4.90 -25.06 12.47
CA SER A 8 5.28 -25.26 11.09
C SER A 8 5.69 -23.89 10.53
N PRO A 9 6.51 -23.85 9.50
CA PRO A 9 6.84 -22.58 8.85
C PRO A 9 5.63 -21.80 8.41
N ALA A 10 4.54 -22.47 8.08
CA ALA A 10 3.32 -21.79 7.68
C ALA A 10 2.63 -21.09 8.84
N ALA A 11 2.84 -21.60 10.06
CA ALA A 11 2.29 -20.97 11.24
C ALA A 11 3.28 -20.05 11.90
N ALA A 12 4.51 -20.04 11.44
CA ALA A 12 5.49 -19.10 11.95
C ALA A 12 5.11 -17.70 11.54
N GLU A 13 5.37 -16.78 12.41
CA GLU A 13 5.04 -15.41 12.14
C GLU A 13 5.86 -14.88 10.98
N ASP A 14 5.21 -14.30 10.00
CA ASP A 14 5.88 -13.65 8.88
C ASP A 14 6.16 -12.22 9.29
N LEU A 15 7.42 -11.92 9.53
CA LEU A 15 7.84 -10.61 10.03
C LEU A 15 8.14 -9.60 8.93
N ARG A 16 7.94 -9.97 7.67
CA ARG A 16 8.14 -9.01 6.59
C ARG A 16 7.10 -7.89 6.70
N PRO A 17 7.50 -6.63 6.43
CA PRO A 17 6.54 -5.56 6.40
C PRO A 17 5.48 -5.81 5.33
N VAL A 18 4.25 -5.44 5.63
CA VAL A 18 3.13 -5.60 4.70
C VAL A 18 2.90 -4.31 3.95
N VAL A 19 2.72 -4.41 2.64
CA VAL A 19 2.36 -3.28 1.79
C VAL A 19 1.00 -3.59 1.16
N PHE A 20 0.06 -2.66 1.28
CA PHE A 20 -1.21 -2.75 0.58
C PHE A 20 -1.06 -2.02 -0.75
N VAL A 21 -1.47 -2.66 -1.83
CA VAL A 21 -1.51 -2.04 -3.16
C VAL A 21 -2.96 -2.01 -3.60
N VAL A 22 -3.48 -0.83 -3.90
CA VAL A 22 -4.89 -0.63 -4.24
C VAL A 22 -5.00 -0.03 -5.62
N ASP A 23 -5.62 -0.73 -6.55
CA ASP A 23 -5.78 -0.28 -7.93
C ASP A 23 -6.88 -1.13 -8.56
N ASP A 24 -7.79 -0.53 -9.32
CA ASP A 24 -8.86 -1.29 -9.96
C ASP A 24 -8.39 -2.02 -11.22
N GLU A 25 -7.15 -1.84 -11.66
CA GLU A 25 -6.58 -2.56 -12.78
C GLU A 25 -5.77 -3.77 -12.30
N PRO A 26 -6.25 -4.99 -12.54
CA PRO A 26 -5.57 -6.19 -12.04
C PRO A 26 -4.12 -6.33 -12.51
N MET A 27 -3.84 -5.91 -13.74
CA MET A 27 -2.48 -6.01 -14.27
C MET A 27 -1.50 -5.14 -13.51
N LEU A 28 -1.93 -3.96 -13.07
CA LEU A 28 -1.08 -3.08 -12.28
C LEU A 28 -0.86 -3.62 -10.88
N LEU A 29 -1.86 -4.28 -10.30
CA LEU A 29 -1.69 -4.94 -9.01
C LEU A 29 -0.63 -6.04 -9.09
N GLU A 30 -0.69 -6.87 -10.13
CA GLU A 30 0.30 -7.91 -10.32
C GLU A 30 1.68 -7.35 -10.53
N LEU A 31 1.78 -6.33 -11.38
CA LEU A 31 3.06 -5.71 -11.68
C LEU A 31 3.70 -5.13 -10.42
N ASN A 32 2.92 -4.42 -9.62
CA ASN A 32 3.43 -3.81 -8.42
C ASN A 32 3.87 -4.86 -7.39
N ALA A 33 3.15 -5.99 -7.30
CA ALA A 33 3.57 -7.07 -6.43
C ALA A 33 4.92 -7.64 -6.88
N VAL A 34 5.09 -7.85 -8.20
CA VAL A 34 6.34 -8.34 -8.75
C VAL A 34 7.49 -7.37 -8.49
N ILE A 35 7.22 -6.06 -8.54
CA ILE A 35 8.23 -5.05 -8.27
C ILE A 35 8.62 -5.01 -6.79
N LEU A 36 7.65 -5.16 -5.89
CA LEU A 36 7.87 -4.91 -4.47
C LEU A 36 8.28 -6.14 -3.66
N GLU A 37 7.84 -7.33 -4.04
CA GLU A 37 8.17 -8.54 -3.29
C GLU A 37 9.68 -8.79 -3.16
N PRO A 38 10.50 -8.55 -4.19
CA PRO A 38 11.94 -8.74 -4.06
C PRO A 38 12.62 -7.83 -3.03
N LEU A 39 11.92 -6.78 -2.59
CA LEU A 39 12.46 -5.90 -1.55
C LEU A 39 12.30 -6.47 -0.14
N GLY A 40 11.76 -7.67 -0.01
CA GLY A 40 11.53 -8.28 1.29
C GLY A 40 10.19 -7.90 1.89
N LEU A 41 9.24 -7.52 1.04
CA LEU A 41 7.93 -7.05 1.50
C LEU A 41 6.87 -8.11 1.22
N ARG A 42 5.85 -8.12 2.08
CA ARG A 42 4.67 -8.97 1.85
C ARG A 42 3.58 -8.08 1.27
N VAL A 43 3.23 -8.32 0.02
CA VAL A 43 2.30 -7.46 -0.71
C VAL A 43 0.89 -8.05 -0.67
N ARG A 44 -0.08 -7.23 -0.29
CA ARG A 44 -1.51 -7.58 -0.39
C ARG A 44 -2.15 -6.63 -1.37
N THR A 45 -2.84 -7.18 -2.34
CA THR A 45 -3.43 -6.38 -3.43
C THR A 45 -4.94 -6.29 -3.28
N PHE A 46 -5.49 -5.14 -3.65
CA PHE A 46 -6.92 -4.89 -3.55
C PHE A 46 -7.38 -4.18 -4.82
N ARG A 47 -8.40 -4.73 -5.47
CA ARG A 47 -9.00 -4.09 -6.64
C ARG A 47 -10.07 -3.08 -6.26
N ASP A 48 -10.52 -3.14 -5.01
CA ASP A 48 -11.62 -2.32 -4.52
C ASP A 48 -11.16 -1.54 -3.31
N PRO A 49 -11.22 -0.21 -3.34
CA PRO A 49 -10.77 0.59 -2.21
C PRO A 49 -11.57 0.35 -0.93
N ASP A 50 -12.86 0.04 -1.05
CA ASP A 50 -13.67 -0.26 0.15
C ASP A 50 -13.17 -1.53 0.85
N THR A 51 -12.78 -2.53 0.08
CA THR A 51 -12.20 -3.76 0.62
C THR A 51 -10.86 -3.47 1.29
N ALA A 52 -10.06 -2.59 0.67
CA ALA A 52 -8.77 -2.20 1.24
C ALA A 52 -8.95 -1.48 2.58
N VAL A 53 -9.90 -0.56 2.66
CA VAL A 53 -10.19 0.15 3.93
C VAL A 53 -10.63 -0.83 5.00
N ARG A 54 -11.51 -1.77 4.65
CA ARG A 54 -11.97 -2.77 5.62
C ARG A 54 -10.82 -3.64 6.10
N ALA A 55 -9.95 -4.07 5.18
CA ALA A 55 -8.78 -4.85 5.54
C ALA A 55 -7.85 -4.05 6.45
N PHE A 56 -7.71 -2.75 6.18
CA PHE A 56 -6.89 -1.87 7.00
C PHE A 56 -7.46 -1.76 8.42
N GLN A 57 -8.77 -1.63 8.54
CA GLN A 57 -9.43 -1.53 9.84
C GLN A 57 -9.20 -2.77 10.69
N LEU A 58 -9.13 -3.94 10.05
CA LEU A 58 -9.00 -5.22 10.74
C LEU A 58 -7.54 -5.66 10.90
N ALA A 59 -6.61 -5.01 10.21
CA ALA A 59 -5.22 -5.44 10.22
C ALA A 59 -4.52 -5.15 11.55
N ASN A 60 -3.77 -6.14 12.02
CA ASN A 60 -2.95 -5.98 13.22
C ASN A 60 -1.71 -6.85 13.07
N PRO A 61 -0.54 -6.29 12.84
CA PRO A 61 -0.30 -4.85 12.69
C PRO A 61 -0.85 -4.31 11.38
N ARG A 62 -0.99 -2.99 11.31
CA ARG A 62 -1.39 -2.34 10.09
C ARG A 62 -0.25 -2.34 9.08
N PRO A 63 -0.55 -2.15 7.78
CA PRO A 63 0.50 -2.16 6.77
C PRO A 63 1.51 -1.04 7.01
N ALA A 64 2.77 -1.32 6.67
CA ALA A 64 3.82 -0.32 6.76
C ALA A 64 3.66 0.76 5.68
N LEU A 65 3.01 0.42 4.58
CA LEU A 65 2.85 1.32 3.45
C LEU A 65 1.60 0.96 2.66
N ILE A 66 0.93 1.98 2.15
CA ILE A 66 -0.15 1.80 1.17
C ILE A 66 0.28 2.48 -0.13
N VAL A 67 0.19 1.76 -1.24
CA VAL A 67 0.36 2.32 -2.58
C VAL A 67 -1.00 2.29 -3.23
N THR A 68 -1.58 3.45 -3.51
CA THR A 68 -2.94 3.52 -4.03
C THR A 68 -3.02 4.36 -5.30
N ASP A 69 -3.85 3.91 -6.24
CA ASP A 69 -4.25 4.74 -7.37
C ASP A 69 -5.15 5.87 -6.86
N TYR A 70 -5.20 6.96 -7.59
CA TYR A 70 -6.12 8.04 -7.27
C TYR A 70 -7.52 7.75 -7.79
N ALA A 71 -7.64 7.44 -9.07
CA ALA A 71 -8.93 7.28 -9.72
C ALA A 71 -9.43 5.84 -9.60
N MET A 72 -10.42 5.64 -8.75
CA MET A 72 -11.03 4.33 -8.52
C MET A 72 -12.55 4.49 -8.51
N HIS A 73 -13.30 3.36 -8.51
CA HIS A 73 -14.74 3.43 -8.73
C HIS A 73 -15.55 4.04 -7.59
N THR A 74 -15.38 3.58 -6.38
CA THR A 74 -16.27 3.96 -5.28
C THR A 74 -15.73 5.10 -4.44
N MET A 75 -14.45 5.27 -4.42
CA MET A 75 -13.79 6.40 -3.75
C MET A 75 -12.47 6.65 -4.45
N ASN A 76 -11.94 7.85 -4.32
CA ASN A 76 -10.63 8.15 -4.89
C ASN A 76 -9.53 7.94 -3.84
N GLY A 77 -8.27 8.07 -4.28
CA GLY A 77 -7.14 7.86 -3.38
C GLY A 77 -7.11 8.80 -2.20
N MET A 78 -7.59 10.03 -2.35
CA MET A 78 -7.62 10.97 -1.22
C MET A 78 -8.63 10.53 -0.16
N ASP A 79 -9.76 9.97 -0.58
CA ASP A 79 -10.76 9.42 0.34
C ASP A 79 -10.16 8.25 1.12
N LEU A 80 -9.39 7.42 0.43
CA LEU A 80 -8.74 6.28 1.07
C LEU A 80 -7.69 6.75 2.09
N ILE A 81 -6.90 7.77 1.73
CA ILE A 81 -5.93 8.35 2.67
C ILE A 81 -6.64 8.84 3.93
N SER A 82 -7.73 9.58 3.76
CA SER A 82 -8.47 10.12 4.89
C SER A 82 -8.99 9.00 5.78
N ALA A 83 -9.57 7.96 5.19
CA ALA A 83 -10.11 6.84 5.96
C ALA A 83 -9.03 6.13 6.76
N CYS A 84 -7.87 5.89 6.15
CA CYS A 84 -6.78 5.18 6.80
C CYS A 84 -6.11 6.04 7.87
N ARG A 85 -5.85 7.31 7.58
CA ARG A 85 -5.17 8.18 8.54
C ARG A 85 -6.05 8.62 9.70
N ARG A 86 -7.36 8.46 9.58
CA ARG A 86 -8.24 8.63 10.72
C ARG A 86 -7.94 7.60 11.80
N LEU A 87 -7.55 6.39 11.39
CA LEU A 87 -7.21 5.31 12.32
C LEU A 87 -5.72 5.27 12.65
N GLN A 88 -4.89 5.69 11.71
CA GLN A 88 -3.44 5.63 11.84
C GLN A 88 -2.83 6.90 11.24
N PRO A 89 -2.73 7.98 12.03
CA PRO A 89 -2.31 9.28 11.48
C PRO A 89 -0.94 9.28 10.82
N GLN A 90 -0.05 8.37 11.21
CA GLN A 90 1.29 8.30 10.64
C GLN A 90 1.42 7.33 9.49
N GLN A 91 0.30 6.81 8.97
CA GLN A 91 0.33 5.84 7.89
C GLN A 91 1.06 6.39 6.66
N LYS A 92 2.04 5.66 6.17
CA LYS A 92 2.80 6.04 4.98
C LYS A 92 2.04 5.65 3.73
N ILE A 93 1.95 6.56 2.79
CA ILE A 93 1.15 6.37 1.58
C ILE A 93 1.87 6.95 0.37
N ILE A 94 1.91 6.17 -0.70
CA ILE A 94 2.30 6.62 -2.03
C ILE A 94 1.03 6.64 -2.89
N MET A 95 0.75 7.75 -3.54
CA MET A 95 -0.37 7.84 -4.47
C MET A 95 0.14 7.83 -5.90
N VAL A 96 -0.54 7.09 -6.75
CA VAL A 96 -0.19 6.95 -8.17
C VAL A 96 -1.35 7.45 -8.99
N SER A 97 -1.10 8.22 -10.04
CA SER A 97 -2.17 8.68 -10.91
C SER A 97 -1.69 9.00 -12.32
N GLY A 98 -2.53 8.68 -13.30
CA GLY A 98 -2.33 9.10 -14.68
C GLY A 98 -3.28 10.20 -15.10
N THR A 99 -4.20 10.62 -14.23
CA THR A 99 -5.26 11.56 -14.60
C THR A 99 -5.17 12.90 -13.90
N VAL A 100 -4.50 12.94 -12.74
CA VAL A 100 -4.36 14.18 -11.99
C VAL A 100 -2.90 14.36 -11.63
N ASP A 101 -2.53 15.58 -11.26
CA ASP A 101 -1.19 15.85 -10.76
C ASP A 101 -1.27 16.21 -9.28
N GLU A 102 -0.12 16.45 -8.68
CA GLU A 102 -0.06 16.69 -7.24
C GLU A 102 -0.69 18.00 -6.79
N THR A 103 -1.15 18.85 -7.72
CA THR A 103 -1.83 20.09 -7.34
C THR A 103 -3.17 19.83 -6.68
N ILE A 104 -3.76 18.64 -6.90
CA ILE A 104 -5.07 18.31 -6.33
C ILE A 104 -5.09 18.29 -4.81
N PHE A 105 -3.95 18.05 -4.16
CA PHE A 105 -3.90 18.04 -2.71
C PHE A 105 -3.05 19.17 -2.14
N ARG A 106 -2.76 20.18 -2.95
CA ARG A 106 -1.91 21.29 -2.51
C ARG A 106 -2.46 21.97 -1.25
N ASN A 107 -3.78 22.12 -1.18
CA ASN A 107 -4.45 22.75 -0.05
C ASN A 107 -5.13 21.74 0.88
N SER A 108 -4.86 20.45 0.69
CA SER A 108 -5.45 19.42 1.52
C SER A 108 -4.61 19.23 2.78
N PRO A 109 -5.23 19.07 3.96
CA PRO A 109 -4.48 18.76 5.17
C PRO A 109 -3.90 17.35 5.12
N GLU A 110 -4.43 16.49 4.25
CA GLU A 110 -3.96 15.13 4.14
C GLU A 110 -3.34 14.91 2.79
N ARG A 111 -2.07 14.60 2.77
CA ARG A 111 -1.31 14.44 1.54
C ARG A 111 -0.61 13.08 1.57
N PRO A 112 -0.43 12.44 0.40
CA PRO A 112 0.43 11.26 0.38
C PRO A 112 1.88 11.68 0.70
N ASP A 113 2.67 10.73 1.16
CA ASP A 113 4.09 10.99 1.40
C ASP A 113 4.81 11.20 0.08
N PHE A 114 4.44 10.43 -0.95
CA PHE A 114 4.93 10.62 -2.31
C PHE A 114 3.79 10.52 -3.30
N PHE A 115 3.94 11.22 -4.41
CA PHE A 115 3.05 11.12 -5.56
C PHE A 115 3.86 10.63 -6.75
N LEU A 116 3.33 9.66 -7.47
CA LEU A 116 4.01 9.07 -8.62
C LEU A 116 3.09 9.11 -9.83
N ALA A 117 3.50 9.84 -10.88
CA ALA A 117 2.70 9.97 -12.09
C ALA A 117 2.83 8.72 -12.96
N LYS A 118 1.72 8.28 -13.53
CA LYS A 118 1.72 7.19 -14.52
C LYS A 118 1.99 7.75 -15.91
N PRO A 119 2.73 7.06 -16.77
CA PRO A 119 3.39 5.79 -16.49
C PRO A 119 4.69 6.03 -15.72
N TYR A 120 5.02 5.11 -14.84
CA TYR A 120 6.23 5.20 -14.05
C TYR A 120 7.10 3.99 -14.28
N GLN A 121 8.39 4.14 -13.97
CA GLN A 121 9.34 3.03 -14.03
C GLN A 121 9.40 2.33 -12.68
N SER A 122 9.68 1.03 -12.72
CA SER A 122 9.78 0.26 -11.48
C SER A 122 10.81 0.87 -10.52
N LYS A 123 11.89 1.42 -11.06
CA LYS A 123 12.94 2.03 -10.26
C LYS A 123 12.40 3.22 -9.44
N GLN A 124 11.52 4.01 -10.02
CA GLN A 124 10.92 5.15 -9.31
C GLN A 124 10.13 4.68 -8.09
N LEU A 125 9.30 3.64 -8.28
CA LEU A 125 8.51 3.10 -7.19
C LEU A 125 9.41 2.47 -6.11
N THR A 126 10.39 1.66 -6.51
CA THR A 126 11.26 1.01 -5.55
C THR A 126 12.07 2.00 -4.74
N GLU A 127 12.55 3.08 -5.35
CA GLU A 127 13.28 4.11 -4.62
C GLU A 127 12.42 4.82 -3.59
N MET A 128 11.18 5.13 -3.96
CA MET A 128 10.24 5.74 -3.01
C MET A 128 9.95 4.82 -1.84
N VAL A 129 9.72 3.54 -2.12
CA VAL A 129 9.42 2.56 -1.09
C VAL A 129 10.62 2.38 -0.16
N ARG A 130 11.81 2.27 -0.71
CA ARG A 130 13.02 2.15 0.11
C ARG A 130 13.21 3.34 1.00
N SER A 131 12.96 4.54 0.48
CA SER A 131 13.07 5.75 1.25
C SER A 131 12.10 5.77 2.42
N LEU A 132 10.83 5.45 2.16
CA LEU A 132 9.80 5.49 3.21
C LEU A 132 9.97 4.41 4.26
N LEU A 133 10.43 3.24 3.88
CA LEU A 133 10.55 2.10 4.78
C LEU A 133 11.97 1.89 5.28
N GLU A 134 12.89 2.75 4.88
CA GLU A 134 14.29 2.71 5.29
C GLU A 134 14.95 1.36 4.98
N LEU A 135 14.74 0.90 3.78
CA LEU A 135 15.29 -0.37 3.31
C LEU A 135 16.67 -0.21 2.68
#